data_07f48078e202a77f36c14d7e57a1cbe5
#
_entry.id   07f48078e202a77f36c14d7e57a1cbe5
#
_cell.length_a   1.000
_cell.length_b   1.000
_cell.length_c   1.000
_cell.angle_alpha   90.00
_cell.angle_beta   90.00
_cell.angle_gamma   90.00
#
_symmetry.space_group_name_H-M   'P 1'
#
loop_
_entity.id
_entity.type
_entity.pdbx_description
1 polymer ?
#
loop_
_entity_poly.entity_id
_entity_poly.type
_entity_poly.pdbx_seq_one_letter_code
_entity_poly.pdbx_strand_id
1 'polypeptide(L)'
;MARIICVANGKGGVNKTTTTVNLGYELAKKGFRVLFVDFDSQSDLSKYFTNMDSEFYIGDVLLDHKFDIQKAIYPAIIKGDEMPNLFIIPGRTRDVMTKLDMDMVSLQRREQRLEMQLKKVADDYDFVICDTPPTANTLVMNAVNAADEFIIPTEFKSNSLDGIDTVLDHIQEVKFCEEDEINFLVVPSKIDKRAKKSLTYGIEYCAERFPDNTAKTTIWQRTDFTDAEFRSLPCSVANPASEAAMYYKKLANEVINNVA
;
A
#
# COMPACT_ATOMS: atom_id res chain seq x y z
N MET A 1 -19.20 -3.41 1.42
CA MET A 1 -18.21 -2.42 0.86
C MET A 1 -16.81 -2.95 1.09
N ALA A 2 -15.90 -2.71 0.15
CA ALA A 2 -14.48 -3.04 0.32
C ALA A 2 -13.86 -2.32 1.52
N ARG A 3 -12.88 -2.95 2.18
CA ARG A 3 -11.95 -2.28 3.10
C ARG A 3 -10.87 -1.59 2.27
N ILE A 4 -10.76 -0.27 2.36
CA ILE A 4 -9.78 0.51 1.59
C ILE A 4 -8.57 0.77 2.48
N ILE A 5 -7.43 0.18 2.12
CA ILE A 5 -6.18 0.23 2.87
C ILE A 5 -5.21 1.16 2.14
N CYS A 6 -4.67 2.15 2.82
CA CYS A 6 -3.56 2.95 2.32
C CYS A 6 -2.24 2.48 2.97
N VAL A 7 -1.27 2.06 2.15
CA VAL A 7 0.08 1.73 2.62
C VAL A 7 0.94 2.98 2.53
N ALA A 8 1.20 3.61 3.66
CA ALA A 8 1.83 4.92 3.74
C ALA A 8 3.02 4.94 4.71
N ASN A 9 4.05 5.70 4.35
CA ASN A 9 5.11 6.15 5.24
C ASN A 9 5.86 7.28 4.53
N GLY A 10 6.13 8.38 5.23
CA GLY A 10 6.85 9.55 4.69
C GLY A 10 8.30 9.28 4.32
N LYS A 11 8.82 8.09 4.64
CA LYS A 11 10.19 7.68 4.31
C LYS A 11 10.24 6.74 3.11
N GLY A 12 11.22 6.97 2.24
CA GLY A 12 11.54 6.03 1.14
C GLY A 12 12.24 4.77 1.65
N GLY A 13 12.03 3.64 0.97
CA GLY A 13 12.75 2.39 1.21
C GLY A 13 12.30 1.57 2.42
N VAL A 14 11.18 1.91 3.05
CA VAL A 14 10.61 1.18 4.21
C VAL A 14 9.71 0.00 3.81
N ASN A 15 9.80 -0.47 2.57
CA ASN A 15 9.02 -1.60 2.04
C ASN A 15 7.51 -1.32 1.84
N LYS A 16 7.08 -0.11 1.48
CA LYS A 16 5.66 0.15 1.15
C LYS A 16 5.18 -0.76 0.02
N THR A 17 5.74 -0.61 -1.16
CA THR A 17 5.40 -1.43 -2.35
C THR A 17 5.57 -2.93 -2.10
N THR A 18 6.66 -3.34 -1.42
CA THR A 18 6.88 -4.74 -1.04
C THR A 18 5.74 -5.26 -0.14
N THR A 19 5.26 -4.42 0.78
CA THR A 19 4.12 -4.77 1.66
C THR A 19 2.83 -4.84 0.85
N THR A 20 2.54 -3.86 0.01
CA THR A 20 1.37 -3.85 -0.87
C THR A 20 1.31 -5.10 -1.74
N VAL A 21 2.38 -5.40 -2.47
CA VAL A 21 2.50 -6.57 -3.36
C VAL A 21 2.21 -7.87 -2.62
N ASN A 22 2.91 -8.10 -1.52
CA ASN A 22 2.86 -9.40 -0.85
C ASN A 22 1.59 -9.59 -0.01
N LEU A 23 1.13 -8.53 0.65
CA LEU A 23 -0.13 -8.56 1.41
C LEU A 23 -1.31 -8.82 0.48
N GLY A 24 -1.47 -8.02 -0.59
CA GLY A 24 -2.57 -8.18 -1.51
C GLY A 24 -2.55 -9.54 -2.23
N TYR A 25 -1.36 -10.03 -2.60
CA TYR A 25 -1.23 -11.38 -3.16
C TYR A 25 -1.71 -12.47 -2.18
N GLU A 26 -1.31 -12.40 -0.91
CA GLU A 26 -1.73 -13.39 0.09
C GLU A 26 -3.23 -13.30 0.40
N LEU A 27 -3.82 -12.11 0.38
CA LEU A 27 -5.27 -11.93 0.50
C LEU A 27 -6.02 -12.55 -0.70
N ALA A 28 -5.58 -12.26 -1.93
CA ALA A 28 -6.17 -12.83 -3.14
C ALA A 28 -6.06 -14.35 -3.18
N LYS A 29 -4.92 -14.90 -2.76
CA LYS A 29 -4.70 -16.35 -2.63
C LYS A 29 -5.63 -17.02 -1.61
N LYS A 30 -6.13 -16.29 -0.63
CA LYS A 30 -7.12 -16.75 0.34
C LYS A 30 -8.56 -16.67 -0.17
N GLY A 31 -8.76 -16.17 -1.40
CA GLY A 31 -10.06 -16.07 -2.06
C GLY A 31 -10.71 -14.70 -1.96
N PHE A 32 -10.08 -13.72 -1.31
CA PHE A 32 -10.58 -12.34 -1.29
C PHE A 32 -10.35 -11.66 -2.64
N ARG A 33 -11.31 -10.86 -3.10
CA ARG A 33 -11.18 -10.01 -4.28
C ARG A 33 -10.42 -8.74 -3.90
N VAL A 34 -9.25 -8.55 -4.47
CA VAL A 34 -8.33 -7.46 -4.15
C VAL A 34 -8.12 -6.57 -5.36
N LEU A 35 -8.26 -5.26 -5.18
CA LEU A 35 -7.91 -4.24 -6.17
C LEU A 35 -6.71 -3.45 -5.68
N PHE A 36 -5.63 -3.43 -6.43
CA PHE A 36 -4.51 -2.53 -6.23
C PHE A 36 -4.73 -1.18 -6.91
N VAL A 37 -4.24 -0.11 -6.29
CA VAL A 37 -4.15 1.23 -6.91
C VAL A 37 -2.73 1.75 -6.74
N ASP A 38 -2.04 2.00 -7.85
CA ASP A 38 -0.64 2.43 -7.86
C ASP A 38 -0.53 3.96 -8.00
N PHE A 39 -0.12 4.63 -6.92
CA PHE A 39 0.11 6.08 -6.88
C PHE A 39 1.59 6.46 -6.94
N ASP A 40 2.50 5.46 -6.83
CA ASP A 40 3.92 5.80 -6.84
C ASP A 40 4.38 6.21 -8.24
N SER A 41 5.10 7.31 -8.31
CA SER A 41 5.71 7.80 -9.55
C SER A 41 6.75 6.84 -10.15
N GLN A 42 7.23 5.87 -9.39
CA GLN A 42 8.09 4.80 -9.90
C GLN A 42 7.28 3.67 -10.54
N SER A 43 5.97 3.60 -10.26
CA SER A 43 5.03 2.55 -10.71
C SER A 43 5.57 1.13 -10.48
N ASP A 44 6.25 0.95 -9.36
CA ASP A 44 6.86 -0.34 -9.04
C ASP A 44 5.80 -1.41 -8.81
N LEU A 45 4.67 -1.08 -8.18
CA LEU A 45 3.54 -1.99 -8.03
C LEU A 45 3.01 -2.48 -9.39
N SER A 46 2.86 -1.55 -10.35
CA SER A 46 2.39 -1.87 -11.70
C SER A 46 3.33 -2.83 -12.43
N LYS A 47 4.65 -2.72 -12.24
CA LYS A 47 5.65 -3.63 -12.84
C LYS A 47 5.51 -5.08 -12.38
N TYR A 48 4.93 -5.31 -11.19
CA TYR A 48 4.68 -6.68 -10.70
C TYR A 48 3.51 -7.36 -11.39
N PHE A 49 2.48 -6.60 -11.79
CA PHE A 49 1.17 -7.17 -12.06
C PHE A 49 0.54 -6.82 -13.40
N THR A 50 1.15 -5.94 -14.20
CA THR A 50 0.57 -5.55 -15.48
C THR A 50 1.62 -5.28 -16.55
N ASN A 51 1.21 -5.37 -17.81
CA ASN A 51 1.97 -4.77 -18.89
C ASN A 51 1.79 -3.25 -18.83
N MET A 52 2.89 -2.50 -18.86
CA MET A 52 2.87 -1.04 -18.81
C MET A 52 2.17 -0.36 -19.99
N ASP A 53 1.71 -1.13 -20.97
CA ASP A 53 0.98 -0.71 -22.18
C ASP A 53 -0.55 -0.67 -21.98
N SER A 54 -1.07 -0.75 -20.75
CA SER A 54 -2.50 -0.62 -20.47
C SER A 54 -3.04 0.70 -21.02
N GLU A 55 -4.23 0.70 -21.64
CA GLU A 55 -4.81 1.88 -22.28
C GLU A 55 -5.07 3.01 -21.27
N PHE A 56 -5.68 2.67 -20.13
CA PHE A 56 -6.03 3.61 -19.06
C PHE A 56 -5.21 3.35 -17.79
N TYR A 57 -5.14 4.36 -16.93
CA TYR A 57 -4.37 4.32 -15.69
C TYR A 57 -5.04 5.20 -14.61
N ILE A 58 -4.46 5.29 -13.44
CA ILE A 58 -5.03 6.06 -12.31
C ILE A 58 -5.29 7.54 -12.67
N GLY A 59 -4.53 8.13 -13.58
CA GLY A 59 -4.74 9.52 -14.01
C GLY A 59 -6.06 9.73 -14.70
N ASP A 60 -6.50 8.81 -15.57
CA ASP A 60 -7.80 8.90 -16.24
C ASP A 60 -8.94 8.86 -15.23
N VAL A 61 -8.79 8.02 -14.19
CA VAL A 61 -9.74 7.90 -13.08
C VAL A 61 -9.86 9.19 -12.28
N LEU A 62 -8.75 9.88 -12.05
CA LEU A 62 -8.71 11.06 -11.20
C LEU A 62 -9.05 12.37 -11.95
N LEU A 63 -8.63 12.51 -13.21
CA LEU A 63 -8.81 13.75 -13.97
C LEU A 63 -10.24 13.94 -14.42
N ASP A 64 -10.94 12.88 -14.84
CA ASP A 64 -12.34 12.96 -15.28
C ASP A 64 -13.28 12.26 -14.29
N HIS A 65 -14.08 13.03 -13.56
CA HIS A 65 -15.07 12.50 -12.62
C HIS A 65 -16.18 11.67 -13.28
N LYS A 66 -16.36 11.76 -14.60
CA LYS A 66 -17.30 10.96 -15.40
C LYS A 66 -16.68 9.71 -15.98
N PHE A 67 -15.36 9.56 -15.85
CA PHE A 67 -14.66 8.39 -16.34
C PHE A 67 -15.25 7.11 -15.73
N ASP A 68 -15.40 6.11 -16.58
CA ASP A 68 -15.80 4.78 -16.13
C ASP A 68 -14.58 4.03 -15.57
N ILE A 69 -14.47 3.98 -14.26
CA ILE A 69 -13.34 3.37 -13.54
C ILE A 69 -13.07 1.92 -13.96
N GLN A 70 -14.12 1.16 -14.37
CA GLN A 70 -13.97 -0.23 -14.82
C GLN A 70 -12.99 -0.36 -15.99
N LYS A 71 -12.86 0.67 -16.83
CA LYS A 71 -11.92 0.67 -17.98
C LYS A 71 -10.45 0.70 -17.55
N ALA A 72 -10.15 1.23 -16.37
CA ALA A 72 -8.79 1.30 -15.83
C ALA A 72 -8.44 0.12 -14.91
N ILE A 73 -9.37 -0.81 -14.69
CA ILE A 73 -9.15 -1.99 -13.85
C ILE A 73 -8.76 -3.17 -14.73
N TYR A 74 -7.59 -3.72 -14.49
CA TYR A 74 -7.04 -4.85 -15.21
C TYR A 74 -6.83 -6.05 -14.30
N PRO A 75 -7.00 -7.30 -14.80
CA PRO A 75 -6.54 -8.48 -14.07
C PRO A 75 -5.04 -8.39 -13.80
N ALA A 76 -4.60 -8.77 -12.61
CA ALA A 76 -3.17 -8.85 -12.31
C ALA A 76 -2.56 -10.07 -13.02
N ILE A 77 -1.43 -9.84 -13.72
CA ILE A 77 -0.71 -10.87 -14.47
C ILE A 77 0.53 -11.29 -13.69
N ILE A 78 0.69 -12.58 -13.44
CA ILE A 78 1.88 -13.14 -12.80
C ILE A 78 2.43 -14.26 -13.68
N LYS A 79 3.69 -14.11 -14.14
CA LYS A 79 4.34 -15.07 -15.06
C LYS A 79 3.57 -15.35 -16.37
N GLY A 80 2.80 -14.37 -16.82
CA GLY A 80 2.02 -14.47 -18.06
C GLY A 80 0.58 -14.94 -17.86
N ASP A 81 0.19 -15.38 -16.67
CA ASP A 81 -1.15 -15.83 -16.36
C ASP A 81 -1.90 -14.80 -15.49
N GLU A 82 -3.20 -14.67 -15.74
CA GLU A 82 -4.07 -13.86 -14.89
C GLU A 82 -4.22 -14.49 -13.50
N MET A 83 -3.99 -13.68 -12.47
CA MET A 83 -4.17 -14.11 -11.08
C MET A 83 -5.65 -13.99 -10.69
N PRO A 84 -6.31 -15.10 -10.32
CA PRO A 84 -7.69 -15.03 -9.83
C PRO A 84 -7.82 -14.06 -8.63
N ASN A 85 -8.91 -13.30 -8.61
CA ASN A 85 -9.26 -12.38 -7.53
C ASN A 85 -8.28 -11.22 -7.27
N LEU A 86 -7.31 -10.98 -8.17
CA LEU A 86 -6.37 -9.88 -8.02
C LEU A 86 -6.42 -8.95 -9.23
N PHE A 87 -6.64 -7.67 -8.99
CA PHE A 87 -6.82 -6.65 -10.01
C PHE A 87 -5.96 -5.43 -9.70
N ILE A 88 -5.72 -4.60 -10.71
CA ILE A 88 -4.91 -3.39 -10.56
C ILE A 88 -5.43 -2.22 -11.40
N ILE A 89 -5.45 -1.03 -10.81
CA ILE A 89 -5.43 0.24 -11.53
C ILE A 89 -3.96 0.67 -11.58
N PRO A 90 -3.33 0.65 -12.76
CA PRO A 90 -1.89 0.91 -12.86
C PRO A 90 -1.55 2.39 -12.72
N GLY A 91 -0.33 2.65 -12.25
CA GLY A 91 0.37 3.90 -12.42
C GLY A 91 0.99 4.04 -13.81
N ARG A 92 1.81 5.08 -14.00
CA ARG A 92 2.60 5.34 -15.22
C ARG A 92 4.02 5.78 -14.87
N THR A 93 4.80 6.03 -15.90
CA THR A 93 6.16 6.53 -15.73
C THR A 93 6.20 7.80 -14.88
N ARG A 94 7.34 8.04 -14.27
CA ARG A 94 7.56 9.16 -13.34
C ARG A 94 7.09 10.51 -13.91
N ASP A 95 7.41 10.79 -15.16
CA ASP A 95 7.07 12.06 -15.79
C ASP A 95 5.55 12.24 -15.93
N VAL A 96 4.84 11.15 -16.27
CA VAL A 96 3.37 11.16 -16.39
C VAL A 96 2.73 11.34 -15.02
N MET A 97 3.20 10.65 -13.98
CA MET A 97 2.66 10.77 -12.62
C MET A 97 2.97 12.14 -11.99
N THR A 98 4.15 12.69 -12.26
CA THR A 98 4.49 14.06 -11.83
C THR A 98 3.59 15.10 -12.49
N LYS A 99 3.33 14.94 -13.79
CA LYS A 99 2.39 15.83 -14.51
C LYS A 99 0.98 15.67 -13.96
N LEU A 100 0.52 14.44 -13.69
CA LEU A 100 -0.78 14.18 -13.11
C LEU A 100 -0.95 14.92 -11.77
N ASP A 101 0.03 14.87 -10.88
CA ASP A 101 -0.01 15.57 -9.60
C ASP A 101 -0.17 17.08 -9.79
N MET A 102 0.55 17.69 -10.76
CA MET A 102 0.41 19.10 -11.11
C MET A 102 -0.98 19.42 -11.68
N ASP A 103 -1.49 18.60 -12.58
CA ASP A 103 -2.80 18.82 -13.22
C ASP A 103 -3.93 18.73 -12.17
N MET A 104 -3.79 17.85 -11.17
CA MET A 104 -4.73 17.68 -10.07
C MET A 104 -4.89 18.93 -9.20
N VAL A 105 -3.82 19.74 -9.02
CA VAL A 105 -3.83 20.92 -8.13
C VAL A 105 -4.95 21.90 -8.46
N SER A 106 -5.29 22.07 -9.74
CA SER A 106 -6.31 23.01 -10.21
C SER A 106 -7.75 22.47 -10.13
N LEU A 107 -7.93 21.18 -9.83
CA LEU A 107 -9.23 20.53 -9.86
C LEU A 107 -10.02 20.79 -8.57
N GLN A 108 -11.34 20.91 -8.71
CA GLN A 108 -12.25 20.95 -7.56
C GLN A 108 -12.34 19.55 -6.93
N ARG A 109 -12.42 19.50 -5.59
CA ARG A 109 -12.47 18.26 -4.80
C ARG A 109 -11.36 17.29 -5.19
N ARG A 110 -10.18 17.81 -5.44
CA ARG A 110 -9.04 17.06 -5.96
C ARG A 110 -8.62 15.91 -5.05
N GLU A 111 -8.79 16.06 -3.75
CA GLU A 111 -8.47 15.04 -2.73
C GLU A 111 -9.54 13.93 -2.60
N GLN A 112 -10.75 14.15 -3.09
CA GLN A 112 -11.89 13.23 -2.96
C GLN A 112 -12.16 12.39 -4.21
N ARG A 113 -11.35 12.56 -5.26
CA ARG A 113 -11.66 11.99 -6.58
C ARG A 113 -11.56 10.48 -6.61
N LEU A 114 -10.56 9.90 -5.93
CA LEU A 114 -10.46 8.45 -5.81
C LEU A 114 -11.66 7.88 -5.06
N GLU A 115 -12.02 8.44 -3.92
CA GLU A 115 -13.16 8.00 -3.11
C GLU A 115 -14.45 7.98 -3.93
N MET A 116 -14.71 9.06 -4.68
CA MET A 116 -15.89 9.17 -5.54
C MET A 116 -15.94 8.08 -6.62
N GLN A 117 -14.80 7.71 -7.18
CA GLN A 117 -14.69 6.68 -8.20
C GLN A 117 -14.79 5.28 -7.60
N LEU A 118 -14.11 5.02 -6.49
CA LEU A 118 -14.15 3.71 -5.82
C LEU A 118 -15.55 3.35 -5.33
N LYS A 119 -16.36 4.31 -4.90
CA LYS A 119 -17.78 4.07 -4.53
C LYS A 119 -18.60 3.40 -5.63
N LYS A 120 -18.19 3.50 -6.89
CA LYS A 120 -18.90 2.86 -8.02
C LYS A 120 -18.59 1.37 -8.17
N VAL A 121 -17.49 0.90 -7.57
CA VAL A 121 -16.97 -0.47 -7.73
C VAL A 121 -16.67 -1.17 -6.39
N ALA A 122 -16.86 -0.49 -5.27
CA ALA A 122 -16.46 -1.00 -3.94
C ALA A 122 -17.17 -2.31 -3.54
N ASP A 123 -18.35 -2.57 -4.06
CA ASP A 123 -19.09 -3.80 -3.76
C ASP A 123 -18.55 -5.02 -4.53
N ASP A 124 -17.70 -4.80 -5.54
CA ASP A 124 -17.07 -5.86 -6.32
C ASP A 124 -15.78 -6.40 -5.67
N TYR A 125 -15.28 -5.77 -4.60
CA TYR A 125 -14.02 -6.11 -3.96
C TYR A 125 -14.18 -6.27 -2.44
N ASP A 126 -13.33 -7.13 -1.85
CA ASP A 126 -13.19 -7.25 -0.40
C ASP A 126 -12.16 -6.24 0.13
N PHE A 127 -11.08 -6.02 -0.63
CA PHE A 127 -10.01 -5.09 -0.30
C PHE A 127 -9.63 -4.21 -1.50
N VAL A 128 -9.39 -2.93 -1.23
CA VAL A 128 -8.66 -2.02 -2.13
C VAL A 128 -7.38 -1.62 -1.43
N ILE A 129 -6.21 -1.79 -2.06
CA ILE A 129 -4.92 -1.46 -1.45
C ILE A 129 -4.21 -0.42 -2.30
N CYS A 130 -4.00 0.77 -1.73
CA CYS A 130 -3.32 1.89 -2.36
C CYS A 130 -1.83 1.88 -1.99
N ASP A 131 -0.94 1.81 -2.99
CA ASP A 131 0.51 2.00 -2.83
C ASP A 131 0.87 3.47 -3.05
N THR A 132 1.54 4.10 -2.09
CA THR A 132 1.80 5.55 -2.12
C THR A 132 3.29 5.88 -2.16
N PRO A 133 3.68 6.98 -2.84
CA PRO A 133 5.03 7.51 -2.74
C PRO A 133 5.35 8.03 -1.34
N PRO A 134 6.63 8.30 -1.02
CA PRO A 134 7.04 8.81 0.28
C PRO A 134 6.72 10.30 0.49
N THR A 135 6.26 10.99 -0.54
CA THR A 135 6.01 12.44 -0.52
C THR A 135 4.53 12.74 -0.31
N ALA A 136 4.19 13.66 0.58
CA ALA A 136 2.85 14.20 0.72
C ALA A 136 2.53 15.10 -0.49
N ASN A 137 1.69 14.62 -1.40
CA ASN A 137 1.25 15.34 -2.60
C ASN A 137 -0.26 15.09 -2.84
N THR A 138 -0.83 15.68 -3.89
CA THR A 138 -2.27 15.55 -4.18
C THR A 138 -2.68 14.09 -4.45
N LEU A 139 -1.80 13.28 -5.01
CA LEU A 139 -2.05 11.85 -5.25
C LEU A 139 -2.13 11.08 -3.94
N VAL A 140 -1.22 11.33 -2.98
CA VAL A 140 -1.26 10.73 -1.64
C VAL A 140 -2.51 11.18 -0.88
N MET A 141 -2.90 12.46 -0.98
CA MET A 141 -4.15 12.95 -0.38
C MET A 141 -5.37 12.18 -0.86
N ASN A 142 -5.42 11.79 -2.14
CA ASN A 142 -6.51 10.95 -2.66
C ASN A 142 -6.53 9.55 -2.03
N ALA A 143 -5.37 8.91 -1.90
CA ALA A 143 -5.27 7.60 -1.27
C ALA A 143 -5.66 7.68 0.21
N VAL A 144 -5.17 8.70 0.94
CA VAL A 144 -5.47 8.92 2.35
C VAL A 144 -6.96 9.22 2.56
N ASN A 145 -7.54 10.12 1.73
CA ASN A 145 -8.96 10.48 1.88
C ASN A 145 -9.88 9.27 1.64
N ALA A 146 -9.56 8.43 0.66
CA ALA A 146 -10.37 7.26 0.32
C ALA A 146 -10.21 6.09 1.31
N ALA A 147 -9.11 6.01 2.06
CA ALA A 147 -8.80 4.86 2.91
C ALA A 147 -9.62 4.82 4.19
N ASP A 148 -10.02 3.62 4.60
CA ASP A 148 -10.63 3.32 5.89
C ASP A 148 -9.56 2.92 6.92
N GLU A 149 -8.43 2.38 6.42
CA GLU A 149 -7.37 1.79 7.23
C GLU A 149 -5.99 2.16 6.66
N PHE A 150 -5.00 2.21 7.56
CA PHE A 150 -3.62 2.55 7.18
C PHE A 150 -2.66 1.46 7.63
N ILE A 151 -1.80 1.01 6.72
CA ILE A 151 -0.66 0.15 7.05
C ILE A 151 0.60 1.01 6.94
N ILE A 152 1.38 1.07 8.03
CA ILE A 152 2.57 1.91 8.14
C ILE A 152 3.80 1.02 8.32
N PRO A 153 4.42 0.53 7.21
CA PRO A 153 5.65 -0.24 7.29
C PRO A 153 6.78 0.63 7.81
N THR A 154 7.51 0.15 8.82
CA THR A 154 8.52 0.97 9.51
C THR A 154 9.77 0.18 9.85
N GLU A 155 10.96 0.76 9.62
CA GLU A 155 12.24 0.23 10.12
C GLU A 155 12.45 0.72 11.56
N PHE A 156 13.14 -0.07 12.39
CA PHE A 156 13.56 0.36 13.73
C PHE A 156 14.81 1.24 13.68
N LYS A 157 14.65 2.41 13.07
CA LYS A 157 15.64 3.49 13.02
C LYS A 157 14.94 4.78 13.43
N SER A 158 15.61 5.65 14.18
CA SER A 158 15.03 6.90 14.68
C SER A 158 14.22 7.63 13.61
N ASN A 159 14.84 8.00 12.50
CA ASN A 159 14.16 8.73 11.42
C ASN A 159 12.97 7.98 10.77
N SER A 160 12.85 6.66 10.98
CA SER A 160 11.72 5.89 10.43
C SER A 160 10.58 5.81 11.41
N LEU A 161 10.88 5.81 12.69
CA LEU A 161 9.91 5.88 13.79
C LEU A 161 9.27 7.28 13.82
N ASP A 162 10.06 8.35 13.72
CA ASP A 162 9.58 9.73 13.59
C ASP A 162 8.65 9.90 12.36
N GLY A 163 8.88 9.09 11.33
CA GLY A 163 8.05 9.07 10.12
C GLY A 163 6.63 8.53 10.35
N ILE A 164 6.37 7.79 11.44
CA ILE A 164 5.02 7.32 11.78
C ILE A 164 4.17 8.52 12.21
N ASP A 165 4.66 9.33 13.13
CA ASP A 165 3.94 10.51 13.62
C ASP A 165 3.68 11.49 12.46
N THR A 166 4.65 11.70 11.54
CA THR A 166 4.45 12.51 10.33
C THR A 166 3.31 11.99 9.44
N VAL A 167 3.17 10.66 9.31
CA VAL A 167 2.06 10.06 8.55
C VAL A 167 0.74 10.26 9.27
N LEU A 168 0.70 10.07 10.59
CA LEU A 168 -0.52 10.28 11.39
C LEU A 168 -0.97 11.73 11.32
N ASP A 169 -0.06 12.70 11.51
CA ASP A 169 -0.35 14.13 11.36
C ASP A 169 -0.97 14.43 9.97
N HIS A 170 -0.38 13.86 8.91
CA HIS A 170 -0.90 14.05 7.56
C HIS A 170 -2.30 13.43 7.36
N ILE A 171 -2.57 12.26 7.95
CA ILE A 171 -3.90 11.64 7.93
C ILE A 171 -4.90 12.54 8.66
N GLN A 172 -4.56 13.04 9.84
CA GLN A 172 -5.41 13.96 10.62
C GLN A 172 -5.77 15.21 9.81
N GLU A 173 -4.77 15.84 9.16
CA GLU A 173 -4.99 17.01 8.31
C GLU A 173 -5.92 16.72 7.12
N VAL A 174 -5.74 15.57 6.43
CA VAL A 174 -6.53 15.24 5.25
C VAL A 174 -7.96 14.80 5.61
N LYS A 175 -8.11 14.04 6.69
CA LYS A 175 -9.42 13.50 7.12
C LYS A 175 -10.17 14.39 8.12
N PHE A 176 -9.53 15.43 8.65
CA PHE A 176 -10.08 16.29 9.70
C PHE A 176 -10.55 15.48 10.92
N CYS A 177 -9.70 14.57 11.41
CA CYS A 177 -9.98 13.68 12.54
C CYS A 177 -8.87 13.74 13.58
N GLU A 178 -9.13 13.21 14.78
CA GLU A 178 -8.12 13.02 15.82
C GLU A 178 -7.39 11.67 15.64
N GLU A 179 -6.22 11.51 16.29
CA GLU A 179 -5.38 10.31 16.14
C GLU A 179 -6.10 9.02 16.57
N ASP A 180 -6.93 9.09 17.63
CA ASP A 180 -7.68 7.95 18.15
C ASP A 180 -8.85 7.50 17.25
N GLU A 181 -9.21 8.32 16.27
CA GLU A 181 -10.18 7.97 15.22
C GLU A 181 -9.53 7.28 14.01
N ILE A 182 -8.17 7.25 13.93
CA ILE A 182 -7.46 6.64 12.81
C ILE A 182 -7.30 5.14 13.05
N ASN A 183 -7.86 4.34 12.13
CA ASN A 183 -7.59 2.89 12.12
C ASN A 183 -6.27 2.63 11.39
N PHE A 184 -5.21 2.30 12.14
CA PHE A 184 -3.89 2.04 11.56
C PHE A 184 -3.16 0.87 12.20
N LEU A 185 -2.21 0.31 11.46
CA LEU A 185 -1.33 -0.77 11.90
C LEU A 185 0.12 -0.44 11.52
N VAL A 186 0.95 -0.21 12.53
CA VAL A 186 2.41 -0.11 12.36
C VAL A 186 2.97 -1.50 12.13
N VAL A 187 3.64 -1.71 11.00
CA VAL A 187 4.23 -3.00 10.65
C VAL A 187 5.76 -2.90 10.73
N PRO A 188 6.41 -3.49 11.77
CA PRO A 188 7.86 -3.57 11.82
C PRO A 188 8.39 -4.27 10.58
N SER A 189 9.10 -3.54 9.71
CA SER A 189 9.52 -4.00 8.39
C SER A 189 11.01 -3.79 8.16
N LYS A 190 11.64 -4.70 7.42
CA LYS A 190 13.08 -4.67 7.12
C LYS A 190 13.96 -4.64 8.37
N ILE A 191 13.55 -5.36 9.40
CA ILE A 191 14.22 -5.38 10.70
C ILE A 191 15.46 -6.26 10.66
N ASP A 192 16.64 -5.71 10.96
CA ASP A 192 17.88 -6.47 11.06
C ASP A 192 18.03 -7.07 12.47
N LYS A 193 17.97 -8.39 12.57
CA LYS A 193 18.17 -9.13 13.84
C LYS A 193 19.52 -8.88 14.51
N ARG A 194 20.54 -8.47 13.75
CA ARG A 194 21.90 -8.21 14.24
C ARG A 194 22.03 -6.84 14.91
N ALA A 195 21.17 -5.90 14.54
CA ALA A 195 21.18 -4.52 15.04
C ALA A 195 20.48 -4.43 16.41
N LYS A 196 21.02 -5.09 17.44
CA LYS A 196 20.38 -5.27 18.76
C LYS A 196 19.88 -3.96 19.38
N LYS A 197 20.68 -2.89 19.35
CA LYS A 197 20.31 -1.59 19.93
C LYS A 197 19.06 -1.00 19.24
N SER A 198 19.03 -0.98 17.91
CA SER A 198 17.88 -0.50 17.14
C SER A 198 16.67 -1.38 17.35
N LEU A 199 16.87 -2.70 17.46
CA LEU A 199 15.80 -3.66 17.73
C LEU A 199 15.14 -3.39 19.08
N THR A 200 15.91 -3.29 20.16
CA THR A 200 15.40 -2.98 21.50
C THR A 200 14.68 -1.64 21.52
N TYR A 201 15.31 -0.60 21.00
CA TYR A 201 14.70 0.74 20.93
C TYR A 201 13.38 0.75 20.15
N GLY A 202 13.33 0.11 18.99
CA GLY A 202 12.11 0.07 18.17
C GLY A 202 10.98 -0.71 18.83
N ILE A 203 11.27 -1.82 19.52
CA ILE A 203 10.28 -2.58 20.27
C ILE A 203 9.71 -1.74 21.42
N GLU A 204 10.58 -1.10 22.20
CA GLU A 204 10.19 -0.25 23.34
C GLU A 204 9.34 0.93 22.85
N TYR A 205 9.78 1.63 21.80
CA TYR A 205 9.05 2.73 21.19
C TYR A 205 7.65 2.33 20.74
N CYS A 206 7.52 1.23 19.98
CA CYS A 206 6.22 0.76 19.52
C CYS A 206 5.32 0.31 20.68
N ALA A 207 5.88 -0.34 21.69
CA ALA A 207 5.12 -0.79 22.87
C ALA A 207 4.63 0.39 23.72
N GLU A 208 5.36 1.49 23.79
CA GLU A 208 4.99 2.69 24.54
C GLU A 208 4.02 3.58 23.77
N ARG A 209 4.30 3.84 22.47
CA ARG A 209 3.55 4.83 21.67
C ARG A 209 2.34 4.21 20.94
N PHE A 210 2.44 2.93 20.52
CA PHE A 210 1.43 2.25 19.71
C PHE A 210 1.14 0.83 20.22
N PRO A 211 0.76 0.64 21.50
CA PRO A 211 0.63 -0.69 22.12
C PRO A 211 -0.39 -1.59 21.40
N ASP A 212 -1.50 -1.01 20.95
CA ASP A 212 -2.60 -1.73 20.29
C ASP A 212 -2.53 -1.67 18.75
N ASN A 213 -1.73 -0.75 18.21
CA ASN A 213 -1.63 -0.50 16.77
C ASN A 213 -0.35 -1.05 16.14
N THR A 214 0.42 -1.87 16.85
CA THR A 214 1.62 -2.52 16.31
C THR A 214 1.35 -3.97 15.93
N ALA A 215 1.68 -4.31 14.69
CA ALA A 215 1.52 -5.68 14.18
C ALA A 215 2.35 -6.68 15.01
N LYS A 216 1.74 -7.81 15.35
CA LYS A 216 2.44 -8.95 15.97
C LYS A 216 3.45 -9.59 15.02
N THR A 217 3.20 -9.43 13.71
CA THR A 217 4.07 -9.92 12.65
C THR A 217 5.20 -8.92 12.39
N THR A 218 6.44 -9.35 12.59
CA THR A 218 7.64 -8.58 12.19
C THR A 218 8.18 -9.10 10.87
N ILE A 219 8.39 -8.20 9.90
CA ILE A 219 9.01 -8.49 8.61
C ILE A 219 10.53 -8.31 8.75
N TRP A 220 11.23 -9.42 8.97
CA TRP A 220 12.68 -9.40 9.12
C TRP A 220 13.38 -9.19 7.78
N GLN A 221 14.54 -8.56 7.79
CA GLN A 221 15.37 -8.38 6.59
C GLN A 221 15.85 -9.75 6.08
N ARG A 222 15.62 -10.04 4.79
CA ARG A 222 16.00 -11.27 4.09
C ARG A 222 16.42 -10.98 2.66
N THR A 223 17.32 -11.80 2.12
CA THR A 223 17.70 -11.76 0.71
C THR A 223 16.57 -12.21 -0.21
N ASP A 224 15.66 -13.07 0.27
CA ASP A 224 14.45 -13.49 -0.47
C ASP A 224 13.65 -12.32 -1.02
N PHE A 225 13.62 -11.17 -0.31
CA PHE A 225 12.93 -9.98 -0.81
C PHE A 225 13.60 -9.40 -2.04
N THR A 226 14.94 -9.29 -2.03
CA THR A 226 15.71 -8.78 -3.16
C THR A 226 15.57 -9.69 -4.38
N ASP A 227 15.58 -11.01 -4.18
CA ASP A 227 15.41 -11.99 -5.24
C ASP A 227 14.00 -11.92 -5.86
N ALA A 228 12.98 -11.76 -5.02
CA ALA A 228 11.59 -11.61 -5.45
C ALA A 228 11.38 -10.30 -6.23
N GLU A 229 11.92 -9.19 -5.71
CA GLU A 229 11.89 -7.86 -6.33
C GLU A 229 12.59 -7.87 -7.70
N PHE A 230 13.80 -8.43 -7.80
CA PHE A 230 14.54 -8.54 -9.05
C PHE A 230 13.75 -9.30 -10.14
N ARG A 231 12.92 -10.26 -9.74
CA ARG A 231 12.07 -11.05 -10.63
C ARG A 231 10.69 -10.44 -10.84
N SER A 232 10.38 -9.31 -10.20
CA SER A 232 9.04 -8.70 -10.15
C SER A 232 7.95 -9.73 -9.76
N LEU A 233 8.18 -10.50 -8.70
CA LEU A 233 7.26 -11.54 -8.22
C LEU A 233 6.94 -11.36 -6.74
N PRO A 234 5.70 -11.63 -6.31
CA PRO A 234 5.41 -11.81 -4.89
C PRO A 234 6.31 -12.89 -4.27
N CYS A 235 6.72 -12.72 -3.02
CA CYS A 235 7.62 -13.67 -2.33
C CYS A 235 7.10 -15.11 -2.36
N SER A 236 5.80 -15.30 -2.20
CA SER A 236 5.17 -16.62 -2.25
C SER A 236 5.15 -17.26 -3.64
N VAL A 237 5.34 -16.47 -4.69
CA VAL A 237 5.50 -16.96 -6.07
C VAL A 237 6.97 -17.23 -6.39
N ALA A 238 7.85 -16.36 -5.90
CA ALA A 238 9.29 -16.48 -6.11
C ALA A 238 9.86 -17.72 -5.37
N ASN A 239 9.51 -17.85 -4.08
CA ASN A 239 9.87 -18.98 -3.23
C ASN A 239 8.78 -19.21 -2.15
N PRO A 240 7.83 -20.14 -2.37
CA PRO A 240 6.71 -20.39 -1.45
C PRO A 240 7.13 -20.87 -0.04
N ALA A 241 8.33 -21.44 0.08
CA ALA A 241 8.88 -21.95 1.34
C ALA A 241 9.75 -20.93 2.09
N SER A 242 9.96 -19.74 1.53
CA SER A 242 10.81 -18.72 2.14
C SER A 242 10.19 -18.13 3.42
N GLU A 243 11.07 -17.66 4.33
CA GLU A 243 10.60 -16.91 5.50
C GLU A 243 9.87 -15.61 5.08
N ALA A 244 10.29 -14.95 4.00
CA ALA A 244 9.63 -13.78 3.45
C ALA A 244 8.16 -14.06 3.09
N ALA A 245 7.89 -15.16 2.39
CA ALA A 245 6.53 -15.62 2.10
C ALA A 245 5.73 -15.89 3.39
N MET A 246 6.35 -16.53 4.38
CA MET A 246 5.70 -16.84 5.66
C MET A 246 5.32 -15.58 6.44
N TYR A 247 6.15 -14.52 6.41
CA TYR A 247 5.83 -13.26 7.10
C TYR A 247 4.55 -12.63 6.54
N TYR A 248 4.43 -12.53 5.22
CA TYR A 248 3.24 -11.93 4.61
C TYR A 248 1.98 -12.80 4.71
N LYS A 249 2.11 -14.13 4.76
CA LYS A 249 0.99 -15.02 5.12
C LYS A 249 0.46 -14.73 6.52
N LYS A 250 1.37 -14.47 7.49
CA LYS A 250 0.98 -14.11 8.87
C LYS A 250 0.36 -12.72 8.92
N LEU A 251 0.97 -11.73 8.25
CA LEU A 251 0.44 -10.37 8.20
C LEU A 251 -0.96 -10.34 7.55
N ALA A 252 -1.18 -11.09 6.47
CA ALA A 252 -2.50 -11.19 5.85
C ALA A 252 -3.56 -11.77 6.80
N ASN A 253 -3.21 -12.80 7.60
CA ASN A 253 -4.11 -13.31 8.63
C ASN A 253 -4.41 -12.26 9.72
N GLU A 254 -3.41 -11.50 10.10
CA GLU A 254 -3.54 -10.43 11.09
C GLU A 254 -4.47 -9.32 10.59
N VAL A 255 -4.27 -8.86 9.36
CA VAL A 255 -5.14 -7.86 8.71
C VAL A 255 -6.59 -8.35 8.54
N ILE A 256 -6.79 -9.63 8.18
CA ILE A 256 -8.14 -10.21 8.07
C ILE A 256 -8.85 -10.20 9.42
N ASN A 257 -8.13 -10.50 10.51
CA ASN A 257 -8.69 -10.61 11.86
C ASN A 257 -8.82 -9.28 12.59
N ASN A 258 -8.10 -8.24 12.17
CA ASN A 258 -8.29 -6.86 12.62
C ASN A 258 -9.54 -6.30 11.94
N VAL A 259 -10.69 -6.74 12.41
CA VAL A 259 -11.96 -6.09 12.08
C VAL A 259 -12.12 -4.99 13.10
N ALA A 260 -12.05 -3.72 12.64
CA ALA A 260 -12.37 -2.56 13.46
C ALA A 260 -13.83 -2.60 13.91
#